data_805b3779593a1b62a5cb43de4b9afebd
#
_entry.id   805b3779593a1b62a5cb43de4b9afebd
#
_cell.length_a   1.000
_cell.length_b   1.000
_cell.length_c   1.000
_cell.angle_alpha   90.00
_cell.angle_beta   90.00
_cell.angle_gamma   90.00
#
_symmetry.space_group_name_H-M   'P 1'
#
loop_
_entity.id
_entity.type
_entity.pdbx_description
1 polymer ?
#
loop_
_entity_poly.entity_id
_entity_poly.type
_entity_poly.pdbx_seq_one_letter_code
_entity_poly.pdbx_strand_id
1 'polypeptide(L)'
;GCGLGMGPHSGELLKKVLENNKTPAVIDADGLNLLAKTDEWGIEQIRMNPSGYVLTPHMKEMSRLTGYSVQELKDNRRELLRKYTEKVHAVCVLKDSRTLVKAPEGRLMINTTGNAAMAKAGSGDVLAGMITGLMAQHMRPDDAAVLGVYLHGLCGDHARKELGSYSVLAGDLLKMLGRTLKELEDMTE
;
A
#
# COMPACT_ATOMS: atom_id res chain seq x y z
N GLY A 1 -5.15 8.16 -5.54
CA GLY A 1 -5.62 8.06 -4.58
C GLY A 1 -6.95 8.15 -3.90
N CYS A 2 -6.88 8.29 -2.59
CA CYS A 2 -8.04 8.51 -1.74
C CYS A 2 -8.77 9.81 -2.14
N GLY A 3 -10.11 9.74 -2.24
CA GLY A 3 -10.94 10.88 -2.62
C GLY A 3 -10.81 11.35 -4.08
N LEU A 4 -10.13 10.58 -4.94
CA LEU A 4 -10.00 10.92 -6.38
C LEU A 4 -11.35 10.83 -7.11
N GLY A 5 -12.24 9.96 -6.65
CA GLY A 5 -13.51 9.67 -7.29
C GLY A 5 -13.38 8.71 -8.48
N MET A 6 -14.54 8.27 -8.97
CA MET A 6 -14.65 7.25 -10.04
C MET A 6 -15.22 7.81 -11.35
N GLY A 7 -15.31 9.14 -11.47
CA GLY A 7 -15.85 9.82 -12.64
C GLY A 7 -14.90 9.78 -13.84
N PRO A 8 -15.41 10.18 -15.05
CA PRO A 8 -14.61 10.14 -16.27
C PRO A 8 -13.34 10.99 -16.19
N HIS A 9 -13.40 12.16 -15.58
CA HIS A 9 -12.22 13.03 -15.41
C HIS A 9 -11.13 12.39 -14.52
N SER A 10 -11.53 11.61 -13.50
CA SER A 10 -10.57 10.87 -12.66
C SER A 10 -9.87 9.78 -13.46
N GLY A 11 -10.59 9.10 -14.35
CA GLY A 11 -10.02 8.11 -15.26
C GLY A 11 -9.03 8.73 -16.25
N GLU A 12 -9.37 9.88 -16.84
CA GLU A 12 -8.48 10.63 -17.73
C GLU A 12 -7.23 11.13 -17.00
N LEU A 13 -7.39 11.62 -15.75
CA LEU A 13 -6.26 12.02 -14.94
C LEU A 13 -5.31 10.86 -14.65
N LEU A 14 -5.85 9.69 -14.26
CA LEU A 14 -5.04 8.49 -14.03
C LEU A 14 -4.26 8.12 -15.30
N LYS A 15 -4.90 8.12 -16.46
CA LYS A 15 -4.25 7.84 -17.74
C LYS A 15 -3.07 8.78 -17.99
N LYS A 16 -3.29 10.09 -17.87
CA LYS A 16 -2.24 11.10 -18.04
C LYS A 16 -1.08 10.91 -17.07
N VAL A 17 -1.38 10.54 -15.81
CA VAL A 17 -0.34 10.24 -14.82
C VAL A 17 0.46 9.01 -15.24
N LEU A 18 -0.20 7.90 -15.61
CA LEU A 18 0.50 6.68 -16.01
C LEU A 18 1.39 6.88 -17.25
N GLU A 19 0.92 7.65 -18.24
CA GLU A 19 1.66 7.94 -19.48
C GLU A 19 2.90 8.81 -19.26
N ASN A 20 2.84 9.75 -18.31
CA ASN A 20 3.83 10.81 -18.19
C ASN A 20 4.71 10.71 -16.94
N ASN A 21 4.32 9.90 -15.94
CA ASN A 21 5.06 9.80 -14.69
C ASN A 21 6.41 9.08 -14.87
N LYS A 22 7.48 9.74 -14.42
CA LYS A 22 8.85 9.21 -14.44
C LYS A 22 9.45 9.04 -13.04
N THR A 23 8.64 9.25 -12.00
CA THR A 23 9.05 9.16 -10.61
C THR A 23 8.39 7.97 -9.93
N PRO A 24 8.95 7.46 -8.81
CA PRO A 24 8.25 6.46 -8.01
C PRO A 24 6.88 6.99 -7.56
N ALA A 25 5.87 6.14 -7.55
CA ALA A 25 4.53 6.57 -7.14
C ALA A 25 3.76 5.47 -6.40
N VAL A 26 2.84 5.89 -5.53
CA VAL A 26 1.87 5.00 -4.86
C VAL A 26 0.51 5.12 -5.52
N ILE A 27 -0.12 4.00 -5.84
CA ILE A 27 -1.51 3.94 -6.30
C ILE A 27 -2.33 3.21 -5.24
N ASP A 28 -3.33 3.91 -4.68
CA ASP A 28 -4.24 3.39 -3.65
C ASP A 28 -5.70 3.77 -3.95
N ALA A 29 -6.62 3.13 -3.28
CA ALA A 29 -8.05 3.47 -3.23
C ALA A 29 -8.69 3.63 -4.62
N ASP A 30 -9.28 4.80 -4.93
CA ASP A 30 -9.91 5.06 -6.22
C ASP A 30 -8.95 4.91 -7.41
N GLY A 31 -7.66 5.19 -7.21
CA GLY A 31 -6.63 4.96 -8.22
C GLY A 31 -6.52 3.49 -8.62
N LEU A 32 -6.59 2.56 -7.65
CA LEU A 32 -6.60 1.12 -7.92
C LEU A 32 -7.90 0.67 -8.60
N ASN A 33 -9.03 1.24 -8.17
CA ASN A 33 -10.33 0.94 -8.77
C ASN A 33 -10.42 1.42 -10.23
N LEU A 34 -9.82 2.56 -10.53
CA LEU A 34 -9.70 3.08 -11.90
C LEU A 34 -8.72 2.23 -12.71
N LEU A 35 -7.57 1.87 -12.13
CA LEU A 35 -6.59 0.99 -12.76
C LEU A 35 -7.21 -0.35 -13.17
N ALA A 36 -8.06 -0.93 -12.33
CA ALA A 36 -8.78 -2.17 -12.63
C ALA A 36 -9.71 -2.08 -13.86
N LYS A 37 -10.00 -0.86 -14.34
CA LYS A 37 -10.82 -0.61 -15.54
C LYS A 37 -10.00 -0.31 -16.80
N THR A 38 -8.67 -0.29 -16.70
CA THR A 38 -7.77 0.04 -17.82
C THR A 38 -7.27 -1.17 -18.58
N ASP A 39 -7.69 -2.37 -18.17
CA ASP A 39 -7.26 -3.66 -18.74
C ASP A 39 -5.72 -3.78 -18.84
N GLU A 40 -5.21 -4.45 -19.85
CA GLU A 40 -3.79 -4.64 -20.08
C GLU A 40 -3.01 -3.33 -20.32
N TRP A 41 -3.65 -2.30 -20.88
CA TRP A 41 -3.01 -1.03 -21.14
C TRP A 41 -2.43 -0.39 -19.85
N GLY A 42 -3.21 -0.34 -18.78
CA GLY A 42 -2.75 0.24 -17.50
C GLY A 42 -1.60 -0.55 -16.88
N ILE A 43 -1.62 -1.87 -17.03
CA ILE A 43 -0.53 -2.76 -16.60
C ILE A 43 0.75 -2.46 -17.37
N GLU A 44 0.66 -2.28 -18.70
CA GLU A 44 1.81 -1.92 -19.53
C GLU A 44 2.41 -0.59 -19.11
N GLN A 45 1.59 0.44 -18.86
CA GLN A 45 2.07 1.74 -18.41
C GLN A 45 2.82 1.64 -17.06
N ILE A 46 2.32 0.83 -16.11
CA ILE A 46 3.00 0.59 -14.84
C ILE A 46 4.36 -0.08 -15.07
N ARG A 47 4.43 -1.10 -15.92
CA ARG A 47 5.67 -1.82 -16.24
C ARG A 47 6.72 -0.95 -16.92
N MET A 48 6.30 0.04 -17.71
CA MET A 48 7.18 0.93 -18.44
C MET A 48 7.81 2.02 -17.58
N ASN A 49 7.31 2.27 -16.37
CA ASN A 49 7.91 3.26 -15.48
C ASN A 49 9.19 2.73 -14.83
N PRO A 50 10.37 3.26 -15.16
CA PRO A 50 11.63 2.76 -14.63
C PRO A 50 11.84 3.02 -13.14
N SER A 51 11.11 3.98 -12.57
CA SER A 51 11.18 4.32 -11.14
C SER A 51 10.25 3.46 -10.27
N GLY A 52 9.35 2.70 -10.89
CA GLY A 52 8.46 1.76 -10.26
C GLY A 52 7.23 2.37 -9.58
N TYR A 53 6.26 1.50 -9.32
CA TYR A 53 5.04 1.81 -8.58
C TYR A 53 4.90 0.92 -7.34
N VAL A 54 4.23 1.45 -6.32
CA VAL A 54 3.71 0.68 -5.18
C VAL A 54 2.18 0.69 -5.25
N LEU A 55 1.58 -0.49 -5.34
CA LEU A 55 0.13 -0.69 -5.30
C LEU A 55 -0.26 -1.18 -3.91
N THR A 56 -1.26 -0.57 -3.28
CA THR A 56 -1.63 -0.88 -1.89
C THR A 56 -3.07 -1.40 -1.76
N PRO A 57 -3.46 -2.46 -2.50
CA PRO A 57 -4.84 -2.95 -2.49
C PRO A 57 -5.22 -3.62 -1.17
N HIS A 58 -6.45 -3.37 -0.69
CA HIS A 58 -7.13 -4.30 0.22
C HIS A 58 -7.77 -5.45 -0.58
N MET A 59 -8.33 -6.47 0.10
CA MET A 59 -8.85 -7.68 -0.55
C MET A 59 -9.87 -7.41 -1.68
N LYS A 60 -10.79 -6.44 -1.50
CA LYS A 60 -11.79 -6.11 -2.53
C LYS A 60 -11.18 -5.39 -3.74
N GLU A 61 -10.18 -4.53 -3.52
CA GLU A 61 -9.43 -3.87 -4.60
C GLU A 61 -8.61 -4.89 -5.37
N MET A 62 -7.92 -5.80 -4.65
CA MET A 62 -7.18 -6.90 -5.27
C MET A 62 -8.09 -7.80 -6.10
N SER A 63 -9.30 -8.09 -5.62
CA SER A 63 -10.32 -8.84 -6.37
C SER A 63 -10.65 -8.16 -7.71
N ARG A 64 -10.84 -6.84 -7.73
CA ARG A 64 -11.10 -6.08 -8.96
C ARG A 64 -9.91 -6.08 -9.93
N LEU A 65 -8.70 -5.96 -9.38
CA LEU A 65 -7.46 -5.93 -10.16
C LEU A 65 -7.13 -7.28 -10.81
N THR A 66 -7.50 -8.38 -10.14
CA THR A 66 -7.11 -9.73 -10.57
C THR A 66 -8.23 -10.53 -11.21
N GLY A 67 -9.49 -10.15 -10.96
CA GLY A 67 -10.67 -10.92 -11.35
C GLY A 67 -11.01 -12.09 -10.42
N TYR A 68 -10.14 -12.45 -9.47
CA TYR A 68 -10.42 -13.49 -8.48
C TYR A 68 -11.43 -13.02 -7.43
N SER A 69 -12.25 -13.92 -6.94
CA SER A 69 -13.14 -13.64 -5.80
C SER A 69 -12.33 -13.36 -4.52
N VAL A 70 -12.93 -12.65 -3.58
CA VAL A 70 -12.30 -12.38 -2.27
C VAL A 70 -12.00 -13.69 -1.53
N GLN A 71 -12.82 -14.75 -1.72
CA GLN A 71 -12.58 -16.04 -1.10
C GLN A 71 -11.36 -16.74 -1.67
N GLU A 72 -11.22 -16.82 -3.00
CA GLU A 72 -10.03 -17.37 -3.66
C GLU A 72 -8.76 -16.64 -3.24
N LEU A 73 -8.83 -15.29 -3.12
CA LEU A 73 -7.71 -14.49 -2.64
C LEU A 73 -7.35 -14.82 -1.19
N LYS A 74 -8.31 -15.05 -0.31
CA LYS A 74 -8.03 -15.44 1.09
C LYS A 74 -7.37 -16.81 1.17
N ASP A 75 -7.84 -17.76 0.38
CA ASP A 75 -7.36 -19.13 0.40
C ASP A 75 -5.94 -19.26 -0.21
N ASN A 76 -5.64 -18.45 -1.24
CA ASN A 76 -4.42 -18.53 -2.03
C ASN A 76 -3.63 -17.21 -2.08
N ARG A 77 -3.77 -16.33 -1.07
CA ARG A 77 -3.29 -14.93 -1.12
C ARG A 77 -1.81 -14.77 -1.46
N ARG A 78 -0.93 -15.70 -1.01
CA ARG A 78 0.51 -15.64 -1.28
C ARG A 78 0.82 -15.90 -2.75
N GLU A 79 0.20 -16.92 -3.31
CA GLU A 79 0.42 -17.31 -4.70
C GLU A 79 -0.19 -16.28 -5.66
N LEU A 80 -1.43 -15.85 -5.41
CA LEU A 80 -2.13 -14.88 -6.25
C LEU A 80 -1.48 -13.50 -6.19
N LEU A 81 -0.98 -13.08 -5.02
CA LEU A 81 -0.20 -11.85 -4.90
C LEU A 81 1.09 -11.94 -5.72
N ARG A 82 1.82 -13.06 -5.65
CA ARG A 82 3.04 -13.27 -6.42
C ARG A 82 2.76 -13.18 -7.92
N LYS A 83 1.78 -13.92 -8.43
CA LYS A 83 1.38 -13.91 -9.85
C LYS A 83 1.03 -12.51 -10.32
N TYR A 84 0.25 -11.78 -9.53
CA TYR A 84 -0.15 -10.41 -9.89
C TYR A 84 1.06 -9.46 -9.90
N THR A 85 1.91 -9.53 -8.89
CA THR A 85 3.12 -8.70 -8.78
C THR A 85 4.07 -8.92 -9.96
N GLU A 86 4.28 -10.17 -10.36
CA GLU A 86 5.07 -10.54 -11.54
C GLU A 86 4.41 -10.00 -12.83
N LYS A 87 3.08 -10.10 -12.94
CA LYS A 87 2.33 -9.59 -14.09
C LYS A 87 2.45 -8.08 -14.24
N VAL A 88 2.25 -7.31 -13.16
CA VAL A 88 2.25 -5.83 -13.23
C VAL A 88 3.65 -5.23 -13.13
N HIS A 89 4.63 -5.99 -12.68
CA HIS A 89 6.01 -5.56 -12.42
C HIS A 89 6.07 -4.34 -11.48
N ALA A 90 5.26 -4.34 -10.43
CA ALA A 90 5.20 -3.30 -9.41
C ALA A 90 5.21 -3.91 -8.00
N VAL A 91 5.62 -3.17 -7.00
CA VAL A 91 5.50 -3.61 -5.60
C VAL A 91 4.03 -3.64 -5.20
N CYS A 92 3.57 -4.74 -4.64
CA CYS A 92 2.20 -4.89 -4.17
C CYS A 92 2.15 -5.10 -2.66
N VAL A 93 1.37 -4.25 -1.99
CA VAL A 93 1.07 -4.28 -0.55
C VAL A 93 -0.38 -4.75 -0.39
N LEU A 94 -0.60 -6.04 -0.18
CA LEU A 94 -1.93 -6.59 0.04
C LEU A 94 -2.34 -6.39 1.51
N LYS A 95 -3.19 -5.37 1.72
CA LYS A 95 -3.67 -4.97 3.06
C LYS A 95 -4.62 -6.00 3.64
N ASP A 96 -4.27 -6.53 4.82
CA ASP A 96 -5.09 -7.43 5.64
C ASP A 96 -4.58 -7.39 7.08
N SER A 97 -5.17 -8.19 7.99
CA SER A 97 -4.69 -8.38 9.37
C SER A 97 -3.21 -8.78 9.46
N ARG A 98 -2.70 -9.45 8.46
CA ARG A 98 -1.28 -9.71 8.21
C ARG A 98 -0.98 -9.24 6.79
N THR A 99 -0.60 -7.99 6.66
CA THR A 99 -0.28 -7.37 5.37
C THR A 99 0.88 -8.10 4.70
N LEU A 100 0.71 -8.41 3.43
CA LEU A 100 1.75 -9.02 2.59
C LEU A 100 2.37 -7.96 1.71
N VAL A 101 3.70 -7.95 1.61
CA VAL A 101 4.44 -7.09 0.67
C VAL A 101 5.23 -7.98 -0.26
N LYS A 102 5.07 -7.77 -1.57
CA LYS A 102 5.82 -8.49 -2.60
C LYS A 102 6.30 -7.50 -3.65
N ALA A 103 7.60 -7.47 -3.85
CA ALA A 103 8.23 -6.80 -4.99
C ALA A 103 8.26 -7.76 -6.20
N PRO A 104 8.40 -7.27 -7.44
CA PRO A 104 8.54 -8.11 -8.64
C PRO A 104 9.64 -9.15 -8.45
N GLU A 105 10.79 -8.70 -7.97
CA GLU A 105 11.90 -9.55 -7.57
C GLU A 105 12.02 -9.58 -6.04
N GLY A 106 12.63 -10.63 -5.51
CA GLY A 106 12.82 -10.77 -4.07
C GLY A 106 11.77 -11.62 -3.36
N ARG A 107 11.83 -11.60 -2.03
CA ARG A 107 10.99 -12.44 -1.17
C ARG A 107 9.63 -11.80 -0.92
N LEU A 108 8.62 -12.64 -0.64
CA LEU A 108 7.36 -12.19 -0.08
C LEU A 108 7.56 -11.94 1.42
N MET A 109 7.26 -10.72 1.86
CA MET A 109 7.35 -10.29 3.26
C MET A 109 5.97 -10.32 3.91
N ILE A 110 5.92 -10.68 5.18
CA ILE A 110 4.68 -10.72 5.99
C ILE A 110 4.87 -9.76 7.15
N ASN A 111 4.03 -8.75 7.24
CA ASN A 111 4.05 -7.85 8.38
C ASN A 111 3.40 -8.49 9.61
N THR A 112 4.06 -8.36 10.75
CA THR A 112 3.61 -8.88 12.04
C THR A 112 3.20 -7.80 13.04
N THR A 113 3.45 -6.52 12.73
CA THR A 113 3.03 -5.36 13.55
C THR A 113 1.60 -4.94 13.25
N GLY A 114 1.03 -4.16 14.12
CA GLY A 114 -0.33 -3.66 13.99
C GLY A 114 -1.39 -4.52 14.66
N ASN A 115 -2.55 -3.95 14.83
CA ASN A 115 -3.66 -4.55 15.58
C ASN A 115 -5.03 -4.12 15.04
N ALA A 116 -6.10 -4.71 15.57
CA ALA A 116 -7.48 -4.47 15.11
C ALA A 116 -7.98 -3.03 15.32
N ALA A 117 -7.39 -2.25 16.23
CA ALA A 117 -7.76 -0.84 16.42
C ALA A 117 -7.49 0.02 15.17
N MET A 118 -6.59 -0.44 14.30
CA MET A 118 -6.26 0.22 13.04
C MET A 118 -7.31 0.04 11.94
N ALA A 119 -8.32 -0.81 12.13
CA ALA A 119 -9.40 -1.04 11.17
C ALA A 119 -10.40 0.12 11.15
N LYS A 120 -9.93 1.30 10.78
CA LYS A 120 -10.69 2.57 10.70
C LYS A 120 -10.51 3.19 9.32
N ALA A 121 -11.53 3.96 8.90
CA ALA A 121 -11.42 4.78 7.69
C ALA A 121 -10.21 5.74 7.78
N GLY A 122 -9.47 5.88 6.69
CA GLY A 122 -8.28 6.74 6.62
C GLY A 122 -6.97 6.05 7.04
N SER A 123 -7.00 4.87 7.68
CA SER A 123 -5.77 4.14 8.05
C SER A 123 -4.93 3.75 6.80
N GLY A 124 -5.60 3.37 5.71
CA GLY A 124 -4.92 3.09 4.43
C GLY A 124 -4.27 4.34 3.83
N ASP A 125 -4.92 5.50 3.97
CA ASP A 125 -4.41 6.78 3.47
C ASP A 125 -3.12 7.17 4.21
N VAL A 126 -3.06 6.93 5.53
CA VAL A 126 -1.84 7.11 6.33
C VAL A 126 -0.73 6.18 5.84
N LEU A 127 -1.04 4.91 5.58
CA LEU A 127 -0.06 3.96 5.04
C LEU A 127 0.49 4.42 3.68
N ALA A 128 -0.39 4.80 2.76
CA ALA A 128 0.02 5.29 1.43
C ALA A 128 0.90 6.55 1.56
N GLY A 129 0.56 7.47 2.49
CA GLY A 129 1.35 8.66 2.81
C GLY A 129 2.73 8.32 3.38
N MET A 130 2.83 7.36 4.31
CA MET A 130 4.11 6.91 4.87
C MET A 130 5.02 6.32 3.79
N ILE A 131 4.50 5.41 2.96
CA ILE A 131 5.28 4.82 1.84
C ILE A 131 5.74 5.92 0.88
N THR A 132 4.85 6.85 0.51
CA THR A 132 5.20 7.97 -0.38
C THR A 132 6.28 8.86 0.23
N GLY A 133 6.19 9.17 1.53
CA GLY A 133 7.17 9.97 2.25
C GLY A 133 8.56 9.33 2.28
N LEU A 134 8.63 8.00 2.45
CA LEU A 134 9.89 7.25 2.38
C LEU A 134 10.48 7.27 0.97
N MET A 135 9.66 7.05 -0.06
CA MET A 135 10.12 7.14 -1.47
C MET A 135 10.55 8.55 -1.83
N ALA A 136 9.91 9.60 -1.29
CA ALA A 136 10.31 10.99 -1.50
C ALA A 136 11.69 11.31 -0.89
N GLN A 137 12.17 10.49 0.04
CA GLN A 137 13.52 10.53 0.60
C GLN A 137 14.49 9.59 -0.15
N HIS A 138 14.18 9.25 -1.40
CA HIS A 138 14.98 8.40 -2.29
C HIS A 138 15.10 6.92 -1.84
N MET A 139 14.24 6.45 -0.93
CA MET A 139 14.16 5.03 -0.62
C MET A 139 13.56 4.27 -1.81
N ARG A 140 14.11 3.11 -2.11
CA ARG A 140 13.57 2.25 -3.18
C ARG A 140 12.12 1.85 -2.88
N PRO A 141 11.24 1.69 -3.90
CA PRO A 141 9.85 1.35 -3.70
C PRO A 141 9.60 0.08 -2.87
N ASP A 142 10.44 -0.94 -3.05
CA ASP A 142 10.36 -2.21 -2.29
C ASP A 142 10.70 -2.01 -0.81
N ASP A 143 11.79 -1.32 -0.50
CA ASP A 143 12.21 -1.01 0.88
C ASP A 143 11.20 -0.06 1.55
N ALA A 144 10.74 0.97 0.83
CA ALA A 144 9.74 1.92 1.33
C ALA A 144 8.40 1.24 1.65
N ALA A 145 7.98 0.26 0.83
CA ALA A 145 6.76 -0.49 1.08
C ALA A 145 6.89 -1.38 2.34
N VAL A 146 8.01 -2.09 2.50
CA VAL A 146 8.27 -2.95 3.67
C VAL A 146 8.36 -2.11 4.95
N LEU A 147 9.21 -1.07 4.94
CA LEU A 147 9.39 -0.19 6.09
C LEU A 147 8.11 0.57 6.42
N GLY A 148 7.42 1.11 5.42
CA GLY A 148 6.16 1.85 5.60
C GLY A 148 5.07 1.00 6.25
N VAL A 149 4.90 -0.26 5.81
CA VAL A 149 3.95 -1.19 6.42
C VAL A 149 4.33 -1.53 7.86
N TYR A 150 5.62 -1.74 8.12
CA TYR A 150 6.13 -2.03 9.46
C TYR A 150 5.91 -0.85 10.43
N LEU A 151 6.33 0.35 10.03
CA LEU A 151 6.14 1.58 10.82
C LEU A 151 4.66 1.88 11.07
N HIS A 152 3.82 1.75 10.05
CA HIS A 152 2.39 1.95 10.19
C HIS A 152 1.77 1.00 11.23
N GLY A 153 2.19 -0.27 11.24
CA GLY A 153 1.77 -1.24 12.23
C GLY A 153 2.25 -0.89 13.64
N LEU A 154 3.53 -0.52 13.82
CA LEU A 154 4.06 -0.08 15.11
C LEU A 154 3.35 1.17 15.64
N CYS A 155 3.09 2.16 14.77
CA CYS A 155 2.30 3.33 15.16
C CYS A 155 0.90 2.92 15.66
N GLY A 156 0.29 1.93 15.04
CA GLY A 156 -0.98 1.36 15.49
C GLY A 156 -0.89 0.66 16.85
N ASP A 157 0.22 -0.03 17.10
CA ASP A 157 0.46 -0.69 18.39
C ASP A 157 0.69 0.33 19.52
N HIS A 158 1.44 1.41 19.25
CA HIS A 158 1.60 2.53 20.18
C HIS A 158 0.28 3.27 20.43
N ALA A 159 -0.46 3.59 19.37
CA ALA A 159 -1.75 4.27 19.50
C ALA A 159 -2.74 3.46 20.34
N ARG A 160 -2.81 2.13 20.11
CA ARG A 160 -3.66 1.25 20.92
C ARG A 160 -3.22 1.21 22.39
N LYS A 161 -1.91 1.17 22.65
CA LYS A 161 -1.36 1.15 24.03
C LYS A 161 -1.73 2.42 24.78
N GLU A 162 -1.73 3.55 24.10
CA GLU A 162 -1.98 4.86 24.71
C GLU A 162 -3.48 5.20 24.82
N LEU A 163 -4.26 4.91 23.76
CA LEU A 163 -5.65 5.35 23.62
C LEU A 163 -6.69 4.24 23.83
N GLY A 164 -6.23 2.98 23.94
CA GLY A 164 -7.11 1.83 23.94
C GLY A 164 -7.66 1.46 22.55
N SER A 165 -8.28 0.29 22.43
CA SER A 165 -8.67 -0.28 21.11
C SER A 165 -9.79 0.46 20.39
N TYR A 166 -10.68 1.14 21.12
CA TYR A 166 -11.88 1.76 20.55
C TYR A 166 -11.67 3.22 20.14
N SER A 167 -10.71 3.92 20.75
CA SER A 167 -10.52 5.36 20.61
C SER A 167 -9.52 5.75 19.51
N VAL A 168 -8.78 4.79 18.96
CA VAL A 168 -7.77 5.06 17.92
C VAL A 168 -8.44 5.52 16.64
N LEU A 169 -7.97 6.65 16.11
CA LEU A 169 -8.33 7.20 14.80
C LEU A 169 -7.12 7.16 13.87
N ALA A 170 -7.34 7.28 12.56
CA ALA A 170 -6.25 7.28 11.57
C ALA A 170 -5.19 8.37 11.83
N GLY A 171 -5.61 9.57 12.25
CA GLY A 171 -4.70 10.67 12.61
C GLY A 171 -3.81 10.37 13.82
N ASP A 172 -4.21 9.46 14.71
CA ASP A 172 -3.39 9.08 15.86
C ASP A 172 -2.20 8.21 15.45
N LEU A 173 -2.36 7.39 14.39
CA LEU A 173 -1.24 6.65 13.80
C LEU A 173 -0.12 7.59 13.38
N LEU A 174 -0.48 8.71 12.74
CA LEU A 174 0.49 9.71 12.30
C LEU A 174 1.17 10.43 13.49
N LYS A 175 0.43 10.71 14.57
CA LYS A 175 0.99 11.30 15.80
C LYS A 175 2.02 10.39 16.46
N MET A 176 1.86 9.07 16.35
CA MET A 176 2.81 8.10 16.91
C MET A 176 4.09 7.96 16.09
N LEU A 177 4.15 8.47 14.85
CA LEU A 177 5.28 8.22 13.94
C LEU A 177 6.61 8.73 14.51
N GLY A 178 6.65 9.96 15.02
CA GLY A 178 7.88 10.53 15.58
C GLY A 178 8.43 9.73 16.77
N ARG A 179 7.55 9.28 17.67
CA ARG A 179 7.90 8.39 18.77
C ARG A 179 8.42 7.05 18.27
N THR A 180 7.73 6.45 17.31
CA THR A 180 8.09 5.14 16.73
C THR A 180 9.46 5.19 16.07
N LEU A 181 9.77 6.26 15.33
CA LEU A 181 11.08 6.44 14.71
C LEU A 181 12.19 6.57 15.76
N LYS A 182 11.97 7.40 16.79
CA LYS A 182 12.93 7.58 17.87
C LYS A 182 13.24 6.26 18.60
N GLU A 183 12.23 5.47 18.93
CA GLU A 183 12.42 4.17 19.58
C GLU A 183 13.24 3.21 18.71
N LEU A 184 13.12 3.27 17.36
CA LEU A 184 13.94 2.47 16.46
C LEU A 184 15.39 2.97 16.38
N GLU A 185 15.61 4.29 16.40
CA GLU A 185 16.97 4.88 16.47
C GLU A 185 17.67 4.43 17.74
N ASP A 186 17.01 4.54 18.90
CA ASP A 186 17.56 4.16 20.21
C ASP A 186 17.93 2.65 20.30
N MET A 187 17.33 1.79 19.45
CA MET A 187 17.65 0.36 19.37
C MET A 187 18.89 0.05 18.51
N THR A 188 19.39 0.99 17.75
CA THR A 188 20.52 0.82 16.84
C THR A 188 21.82 1.43 17.37
N GLU A 189 21.75 2.19 18.45
CA GLU A 189 22.87 2.70 19.23
C GLU A 189 23.28 1.68 20.32
#